data_7c11356bd70f2b8fe9e9873831d89454
#
_entry.id   7c11356bd70f2b8fe9e9873831d89454
#
_cell.length_a   1.000
_cell.length_b   1.000
_cell.length_c   1.000
_cell.angle_alpha   90.00
_cell.angle_beta   90.00
_cell.angle_gamma   90.00
#
_symmetry.space_group_name_H-M   'P 1'
#
loop_
_entity.id
_entity.type
_entity.pdbx_description
1 polymer ?
#
loop_
_entity_poly.entity_id
_entity_poly.type
_entity_poly.pdbx_seq_one_letter_code
_entity_poly.pdbx_strand_id
1 'polypeptide(L)'
;MPNISSRAYSTADADNLAATGLHPVLARIYAARGIQDMRQLEHELSALLPFPAMKNAEEMARRLADAIGASKRLLVIADYDSDGATACAVAIRALREFGATVDYLVPNRFEYGYGLTPEIVRLAVHVGCNKRSALHHVEQHTAQCASLIDALRDLPIDRSGKPDILITVDNGISSVAGVEEANRLGMQVLVTDHHLPGDFLPDAACIVNPSQPGCGFPSKNLAGVGVIFYVMLALRAELRSRGTYATKPEPNLAKLLDLVALGTVADVVKLDDNNRILVHQGLKRIRAGRACPGINAILKVAGRKAEKASTYDLGFVVGPRLNAAGRLDDMALGIECLLADSEERAFTMAQQLDALNRERREIEADMLASAETATQDSARSAIRQMESNTSEGATLFRPTDCFSLCLYDPDWHQGVIGILASRLKDKTHRPVIAFARSNNGELKGSGRSIRGLHLRDALDLVAKRKPYLLQKFGGHAFAAGLTIQECHFEEFTATFEEIAQSLLTPADLERIIECDGSLEIPAMNLNLAKALTEQVWGQGFPQPAFQETFVVKSQRVVGEKHLRLKLGKAGQIFDGILFFHNEPLPDWINAVYRLDVNEYNGSQSLQLMIEYWEEASEG
;
A
#
# COMPACT_ATOMS: atom_id res chain seq x y z
N MET A 1 -14.76 24.98 1.80
CA MET A 1 -14.89 24.10 0.61
C MET A 1 -13.48 23.79 0.14
N PRO A 2 -13.21 22.63 -0.46
CA PRO A 2 -11.90 22.34 -1.04
C PRO A 2 -11.52 23.37 -2.10
N ASN A 3 -10.24 23.69 -2.20
CA ASN A 3 -9.74 24.56 -3.25
C ASN A 3 -9.35 23.71 -4.48
N ILE A 4 -9.90 23.99 -5.67
CA ILE A 4 -9.53 23.30 -6.91
C ILE A 4 -8.33 24.01 -7.52
N SER A 5 -7.24 23.30 -7.75
CA SER A 5 -6.00 23.83 -8.30
C SER A 5 -5.56 23.06 -9.54
N SER A 6 -5.21 23.73 -10.60
CA SER A 6 -4.62 23.13 -11.78
C SER A 6 -3.13 22.88 -11.58
N ARG A 7 -2.66 21.67 -11.91
CA ARG A 7 -1.23 21.34 -11.87
C ARG A 7 -0.47 22.21 -12.86
N ALA A 8 0.56 22.86 -12.34
CA ALA A 8 1.51 23.57 -13.19
C ALA A 8 2.30 22.57 -14.06
N TYR A 9 2.65 22.97 -15.27
CA TYR A 9 3.51 22.20 -16.17
C TYR A 9 4.40 23.14 -17.00
N SER A 10 5.52 22.59 -17.49
CA SER A 10 6.38 23.26 -18.45
C SER A 10 5.76 23.18 -19.85
N THR A 11 5.42 24.32 -20.45
CA THR A 11 4.91 24.36 -21.83
C THR A 11 5.96 23.86 -22.83
N ALA A 12 7.23 24.18 -22.60
CA ALA A 12 8.33 23.70 -23.45
C ALA A 12 8.43 22.17 -23.44
N ASP A 13 8.30 21.51 -22.25
CA ASP A 13 8.31 20.04 -22.17
C ASP A 13 7.08 19.44 -22.85
N ALA A 14 5.90 20.05 -22.66
CA ALA A 14 4.68 19.59 -23.33
C ALA A 14 4.79 19.69 -24.86
N ASP A 15 5.33 20.81 -25.38
CA ASP A 15 5.54 21.02 -26.82
C ASP A 15 6.56 20.02 -27.38
N ASN A 16 7.66 19.77 -26.67
CA ASN A 16 8.67 18.77 -27.03
C ASN A 16 8.06 17.37 -27.12
N LEU A 17 7.27 16.97 -26.11
CA LEU A 17 6.58 15.67 -26.12
C LEU A 17 5.56 15.58 -27.25
N ALA A 18 4.77 16.64 -27.51
CA ALA A 18 3.81 16.67 -28.60
C ALA A 18 4.49 16.58 -29.98
N ALA A 19 5.67 17.20 -30.16
CA ALA A 19 6.44 17.15 -31.40
C ALA A 19 6.91 15.73 -31.77
N THR A 20 6.94 14.79 -30.82
CA THR A 20 7.23 13.35 -31.08
C THR A 20 6.01 12.58 -31.61
N GLY A 21 4.85 13.22 -31.76
CA GLY A 21 3.59 12.58 -32.19
C GLY A 21 2.69 12.14 -31.03
N LEU A 22 3.05 12.46 -29.78
CA LEU A 22 2.18 12.22 -28.63
C LEU A 22 0.95 13.15 -28.69
N HIS A 23 -0.21 12.63 -28.31
CA HIS A 23 -1.42 13.43 -28.26
C HIS A 23 -1.24 14.68 -27.38
N PRO A 24 -1.57 15.90 -27.80
CA PRO A 24 -1.25 17.14 -27.07
C PRO A 24 -1.75 17.15 -25.62
N VAL A 25 -2.94 16.58 -25.35
CA VAL A 25 -3.46 16.45 -23.98
C VAL A 25 -2.59 15.52 -23.15
N LEU A 26 -2.13 14.39 -23.70
CA LEU A 26 -1.20 13.48 -22.99
C LEU A 26 0.16 14.15 -22.76
N ALA A 27 0.68 14.89 -23.71
CA ALA A 27 1.92 15.65 -23.58
C ALA A 27 1.86 16.64 -22.40
N ARG A 28 0.76 17.40 -22.30
CA ARG A 28 0.50 18.31 -21.18
C ARG A 28 0.42 17.55 -19.84
N ILE A 29 -0.33 16.46 -19.80
CA ILE A 29 -0.49 15.61 -18.62
C ILE A 29 0.85 15.06 -18.13
N TYR A 30 1.68 14.57 -19.04
CA TYR A 30 2.99 14.02 -18.70
C TYR A 30 3.98 15.11 -18.26
N ALA A 31 4.01 16.26 -18.92
CA ALA A 31 4.80 17.42 -18.49
C ALA A 31 4.41 17.87 -17.07
N ALA A 32 3.10 17.86 -16.72
CA ALA A 32 2.62 18.15 -15.36
C ALA A 32 3.06 17.10 -14.30
N ARG A 33 3.57 15.95 -14.73
CA ARG A 33 4.15 14.89 -13.88
C ARG A 33 5.67 14.83 -13.95
N GLY A 34 6.29 15.85 -14.56
CA GLY A 34 7.73 15.98 -14.64
C GLY A 34 8.39 15.15 -15.73
N ILE A 35 7.64 14.64 -16.69
CA ILE A 35 8.18 13.95 -17.87
C ILE A 35 8.69 14.99 -18.87
N GLN A 36 9.94 14.86 -19.29
CA GLN A 36 10.64 15.76 -20.21
C GLN A 36 11.04 15.10 -21.51
N ASP A 37 11.16 13.77 -21.51
CA ASP A 37 11.68 12.98 -22.63
C ASP A 37 10.86 11.69 -22.80
N MET A 38 10.62 11.29 -24.05
CA MET A 38 9.90 10.06 -24.41
C MET A 38 10.55 8.79 -23.83
N ARG A 39 11.87 8.80 -23.60
CA ARG A 39 12.57 7.67 -22.95
C ARG A 39 12.03 7.38 -21.55
N GLN A 40 11.54 8.38 -20.83
CA GLN A 40 10.90 8.20 -19.52
C GLN A 40 9.53 7.52 -19.62
N LEU A 41 8.96 7.45 -20.83
CA LEU A 41 7.71 6.74 -21.12
C LEU A 41 7.95 5.37 -21.78
N GLU A 42 9.22 4.94 -21.92
CA GLU A 42 9.53 3.59 -22.38
C GLU A 42 9.11 2.55 -21.34
N HIS A 43 8.49 1.47 -21.81
CA HIS A 43 7.98 0.40 -20.97
C HIS A 43 8.64 -0.95 -21.24
N GLU A 44 9.69 -0.99 -22.06
CA GLU A 44 10.39 -2.23 -22.38
C GLU A 44 11.36 -2.64 -21.23
N LEU A 45 11.51 -3.94 -21.02
CA LEU A 45 12.37 -4.48 -19.95
C LEU A 45 13.85 -4.10 -20.11
N SER A 46 14.29 -3.78 -21.33
CA SER A 46 15.63 -3.29 -21.60
C SER A 46 15.94 -1.92 -21.00
N ALA A 47 14.90 -1.15 -20.69
CA ALA A 47 15.01 0.17 -20.05
C ALA A 47 15.05 0.10 -18.51
N LEU A 48 14.90 -1.09 -17.91
CA LEU A 48 15.06 -1.26 -16.46
C LEU A 48 16.45 -0.87 -16.01
N LEU A 49 16.54 -0.24 -14.85
CA LEU A 49 17.82 0.08 -14.23
C LEU A 49 18.63 -1.20 -14.01
N PRO A 50 19.96 -1.17 -14.24
CA PRO A 50 20.79 -2.36 -14.09
C PRO A 50 20.96 -2.73 -12.60
N PHE A 51 20.80 -4.02 -12.27
CA PHE A 51 20.95 -4.51 -10.89
C PHE A 51 22.34 -4.23 -10.26
N PRO A 52 23.48 -4.15 -10.99
CA PRO A 52 24.77 -3.82 -10.38
C PRO A 52 24.80 -2.42 -9.74
N ALA A 53 23.91 -1.52 -10.13
CA ALA A 53 23.78 -0.21 -9.49
C ALA A 53 23.20 -0.29 -8.06
N MET A 54 22.55 -1.41 -7.71
CA MET A 54 21.99 -1.64 -6.38
C MET A 54 23.06 -2.25 -5.46
N LYS A 55 23.38 -1.52 -4.40
CA LYS A 55 24.43 -1.93 -3.44
C LYS A 55 24.19 -3.35 -2.94
N ASN A 56 25.25 -4.17 -3.00
CA ASN A 56 25.30 -5.55 -2.55
C ASN A 56 24.46 -6.55 -3.37
N ALA A 57 23.78 -6.16 -4.47
CA ALA A 57 22.98 -7.10 -5.25
C ALA A 57 23.82 -8.27 -5.81
N GLU A 58 25.03 -8.01 -6.31
CA GLU A 58 25.95 -9.04 -6.80
C GLU A 58 26.51 -9.91 -5.67
N GLU A 59 26.81 -9.32 -4.50
CA GLU A 59 27.26 -10.09 -3.33
C GLU A 59 26.14 -11.00 -2.80
N MET A 60 24.91 -10.51 -2.73
CA MET A 60 23.74 -11.30 -2.41
C MET A 60 23.58 -12.49 -3.37
N ALA A 61 23.73 -12.23 -4.67
CA ALA A 61 23.66 -13.25 -5.71
C ALA A 61 24.73 -14.34 -5.54
N ARG A 62 25.98 -13.96 -5.25
CA ARG A 62 27.08 -14.92 -4.98
C ARG A 62 26.76 -15.80 -3.78
N ARG A 63 26.33 -15.21 -2.65
CA ARG A 63 25.97 -15.95 -1.44
C ARG A 63 24.83 -16.92 -1.65
N LEU A 64 23.79 -16.50 -2.38
CA LEU A 64 22.67 -17.37 -2.75
C LEU A 64 23.11 -18.51 -3.68
N ALA A 65 23.95 -18.22 -4.67
CA ALA A 65 24.50 -19.24 -5.59
C ALA A 65 25.37 -20.26 -4.84
N ASP A 66 26.20 -19.82 -3.87
CA ASP A 66 27.01 -20.70 -3.01
C ASP A 66 26.10 -21.57 -2.12
N ALA A 67 25.04 -20.98 -1.56
CA ALA A 67 24.08 -21.70 -0.74
C ALA A 67 23.33 -22.78 -1.53
N ILE A 68 22.92 -22.48 -2.77
CA ILE A 68 22.29 -23.44 -3.68
C ILE A 68 23.28 -24.58 -4.02
N GLY A 69 24.52 -24.23 -4.39
CA GLY A 69 25.58 -25.21 -4.70
C GLY A 69 25.90 -26.13 -3.51
N ALA A 70 25.83 -25.62 -2.29
CA ALA A 70 26.05 -26.36 -1.06
C ALA A 70 24.77 -27.03 -0.52
N SER A 71 23.65 -26.98 -1.23
CA SER A 71 22.34 -27.53 -0.81
C SER A 71 21.88 -27.06 0.58
N LYS A 72 22.19 -25.80 0.93
CA LYS A 72 21.78 -25.19 2.19
C LYS A 72 20.26 -24.98 2.22
N ARG A 73 19.70 -25.07 3.42
CA ARG A 73 18.28 -24.85 3.67
C ARG A 73 18.01 -23.34 3.84
N LEU A 74 17.19 -22.79 2.97
CA LEU A 74 16.81 -21.39 2.97
C LEU A 74 15.40 -21.24 3.56
N LEU A 75 15.18 -20.23 4.41
CA LEU A 75 13.86 -19.87 4.90
C LEU A 75 13.60 -18.39 4.62
N VAL A 76 12.55 -18.11 3.87
CA VAL A 76 12.10 -16.74 3.58
C VAL A 76 11.20 -16.27 4.72
N ILE A 77 11.53 -15.14 5.34
CA ILE A 77 10.71 -14.46 6.35
C ILE A 77 10.01 -13.29 5.67
N ALA A 78 8.70 -13.42 5.46
CA ALA A 78 7.89 -12.44 4.74
C ALA A 78 7.24 -11.44 5.69
N ASP A 79 6.96 -10.22 5.19
CA ASP A 79 6.00 -9.33 5.83
C ASP A 79 4.56 -9.81 5.58
N TYR A 80 3.61 -9.31 6.36
CA TYR A 80 2.21 -9.76 6.45
C TYR A 80 1.23 -8.91 5.63
N ASP A 81 1.69 -8.21 4.62
CA ASP A 81 0.85 -7.47 3.68
C ASP A 81 1.00 -7.94 2.22
N SER A 82 0.38 -7.24 1.28
CA SER A 82 0.41 -7.64 -0.14
C SER A 82 1.80 -7.55 -0.76
N ASP A 83 2.66 -6.61 -0.34
CA ASP A 83 4.03 -6.52 -0.85
C ASP A 83 4.88 -7.65 -0.30
N GLY A 84 4.84 -7.89 1.02
CA GLY A 84 5.51 -9.04 1.64
C GLY A 84 5.06 -10.38 1.05
N ALA A 85 3.76 -10.56 0.83
CA ALA A 85 3.22 -11.79 0.23
C ALA A 85 3.68 -11.99 -1.22
N THR A 86 3.68 -10.93 -2.05
CA THR A 86 4.16 -11.01 -3.43
C THR A 86 5.67 -11.17 -3.50
N ALA A 87 6.42 -10.50 -2.62
CA ALA A 87 7.86 -10.65 -2.48
C ALA A 87 8.23 -12.09 -2.10
N CYS A 88 7.51 -12.68 -1.15
CA CYS A 88 7.65 -14.09 -0.78
C CYS A 88 7.37 -15.01 -1.97
N ALA A 89 6.28 -14.79 -2.68
CA ALA A 89 5.93 -15.62 -3.84
C ALA A 89 6.98 -15.52 -4.97
N VAL A 90 7.53 -14.32 -5.23
CA VAL A 90 8.63 -14.12 -6.19
C VAL A 90 9.87 -14.86 -5.73
N ALA A 91 10.28 -14.71 -4.46
CA ALA A 91 11.45 -15.40 -3.91
C ALA A 91 11.30 -16.93 -4.01
N ILE A 92 10.21 -17.49 -3.53
CA ILE A 92 9.97 -18.94 -3.50
C ILE A 92 9.94 -19.52 -4.91
N ARG A 93 9.19 -18.89 -5.85
CA ARG A 93 9.11 -19.39 -7.23
C ARG A 93 10.47 -19.33 -7.93
N ALA A 94 11.18 -18.21 -7.83
CA ALA A 94 12.49 -18.06 -8.47
C ALA A 94 13.54 -19.00 -7.86
N LEU A 95 13.67 -19.05 -6.52
CA LEU A 95 14.66 -19.89 -5.84
C LEU A 95 14.42 -21.38 -6.11
N ARG A 96 13.16 -21.84 -6.16
CA ARG A 96 12.85 -23.22 -6.56
C ARG A 96 13.23 -23.51 -8.02
N GLU A 97 12.97 -22.60 -8.95
CA GLU A 97 13.41 -22.75 -10.35
C GLU A 97 14.95 -22.77 -10.46
N PHE A 98 15.68 -22.07 -9.59
CA PHE A 98 17.14 -22.12 -9.50
C PHE A 98 17.68 -23.40 -8.83
N GLY A 99 16.82 -24.20 -8.20
CA GLY A 99 17.18 -25.46 -7.54
C GLY A 99 17.50 -25.34 -6.05
N ALA A 100 17.08 -24.27 -5.41
CA ALA A 100 17.23 -24.08 -3.96
C ALA A 100 16.26 -24.98 -3.16
N THR A 101 16.71 -25.44 -1.99
CA THR A 101 15.85 -25.98 -0.94
C THR A 101 15.35 -24.79 -0.11
N VAL A 102 14.11 -24.36 -0.35
CA VAL A 102 13.54 -23.15 0.23
C VAL A 102 12.11 -23.34 0.68
N ASP A 103 11.80 -22.81 1.84
CA ASP A 103 10.44 -22.66 2.38
C ASP A 103 10.25 -21.23 2.91
N TYR A 104 9.08 -20.90 3.46
CA TYR A 104 8.79 -19.57 3.98
C TYR A 104 8.08 -19.62 5.34
N LEU A 105 8.19 -18.52 6.06
CA LEU A 105 7.47 -18.22 7.30
C LEU A 105 6.92 -16.79 7.19
N VAL A 106 5.63 -16.62 7.44
CA VAL A 106 5.01 -15.32 7.63
C VAL A 106 4.47 -15.24 9.07
N PRO A 107 5.02 -14.34 9.90
CA PRO A 107 4.61 -14.24 11.30
C PRO A 107 3.26 -13.53 11.46
N ASN A 108 2.48 -13.95 12.46
CA ASN A 108 1.27 -13.23 12.85
C ASN A 108 1.64 -11.88 13.48
N ARG A 109 1.17 -10.77 12.88
CA ARG A 109 1.48 -9.39 13.30
C ARG A 109 1.01 -9.05 14.72
N PHE A 110 -0.02 -9.71 15.21
CA PHE A 110 -0.60 -9.44 16.52
C PHE A 110 0.21 -10.08 17.64
N GLU A 111 0.91 -11.19 17.35
CA GLU A 111 1.70 -11.95 18.29
C GLU A 111 3.17 -11.52 18.29
N TYR A 112 3.77 -11.37 17.10
CA TYR A 112 5.21 -11.19 16.96
C TYR A 112 5.66 -9.77 16.61
N GLY A 113 4.72 -8.87 16.28
CA GLY A 113 5.04 -7.51 15.86
C GLY A 113 5.55 -7.43 14.41
N TYR A 114 6.36 -6.42 14.11
CA TYR A 114 6.87 -6.13 12.78
C TYR A 114 8.34 -6.53 12.62
N GLY A 115 8.68 -7.05 11.44
CA GLY A 115 10.04 -7.38 11.02
C GLY A 115 10.58 -8.66 11.66
N LEU A 116 11.86 -8.92 11.48
CA LEU A 116 12.55 -10.08 12.06
C LEU A 116 12.84 -9.82 13.55
N THR A 117 12.00 -10.33 14.46
CA THR A 117 12.21 -10.26 15.90
C THR A 117 12.95 -11.50 16.42
N PRO A 118 13.57 -11.47 17.64
CA PRO A 118 14.16 -12.66 18.25
C PRO A 118 13.18 -13.84 18.39
N GLU A 119 11.91 -13.55 18.65
CA GLU A 119 10.85 -14.55 18.76
C GLU A 119 10.60 -15.27 17.44
N ILE A 120 10.54 -14.51 16.33
CA ILE A 120 10.40 -15.05 14.97
C ILE A 120 11.60 -15.91 14.60
N VAL A 121 12.81 -15.50 14.99
CA VAL A 121 14.03 -16.30 14.77
C VAL A 121 13.97 -17.62 15.52
N ARG A 122 13.50 -17.63 16.78
CA ARG A 122 13.29 -18.87 17.54
C ARG A 122 12.22 -19.75 16.92
N LEU A 123 11.10 -19.14 16.47
CA LEU A 123 10.04 -19.84 15.75
C LEU A 123 10.61 -20.52 14.48
N ALA A 124 11.45 -19.82 13.69
CA ALA A 124 12.09 -20.35 12.50
C ALA A 124 12.96 -21.59 12.79
N VAL A 125 13.60 -21.67 13.95
CA VAL A 125 14.37 -22.86 14.38
C VAL A 125 13.45 -24.03 14.70
N HIS A 126 12.30 -23.78 15.34
CA HIS A 126 11.36 -24.85 15.72
C HIS A 126 10.53 -25.37 14.53
N VAL A 127 10.07 -24.48 13.65
CA VAL A 127 9.27 -24.86 12.46
C VAL A 127 10.15 -25.56 11.42
N GLY A 128 11.40 -25.14 11.27
CA GLY A 128 12.34 -25.69 10.28
C GLY A 128 11.86 -25.52 8.84
N CYS A 129 12.65 -26.01 7.88
CA CYS A 129 12.28 -25.98 6.45
C CYS A 129 11.30 -27.09 6.04
N ASN A 130 10.74 -27.88 6.95
CA ASN A 130 10.10 -29.13 6.58
C ASN A 130 8.61 -29.29 6.95
N LYS A 131 7.94 -28.34 7.60
CA LYS A 131 6.54 -28.59 8.01
C LYS A 131 5.66 -27.33 8.01
N ARG A 132 4.87 -27.14 6.96
CA ARG A 132 3.67 -26.28 6.95
C ARG A 132 2.66 -26.63 8.06
N SER A 133 2.67 -27.86 8.56
CA SER A 133 1.78 -28.34 9.62
C SER A 133 2.24 -28.00 11.04
N ALA A 134 3.47 -27.51 11.23
CA ALA A 134 3.99 -27.21 12.56
C ALA A 134 3.40 -25.93 13.17
N LEU A 135 3.15 -24.89 12.36
CA LEU A 135 2.44 -23.70 12.82
C LEU A 135 1.03 -24.05 13.32
N HIS A 136 0.26 -24.80 12.57
CA HIS A 136 -1.09 -25.26 12.98
C HIS A 136 -1.06 -26.17 14.22
N HIS A 137 -0.02 -26.99 14.38
CA HIS A 137 0.14 -27.84 15.58
C HIS A 137 0.63 -27.04 16.81
N VAL A 138 1.48 -26.05 16.62
CA VAL A 138 1.92 -25.15 17.70
C VAL A 138 0.74 -24.30 18.16
N GLU A 139 -0.07 -23.75 17.25
CA GLU A 139 -1.29 -22.97 17.57
C GLU A 139 -2.35 -23.83 18.28
N GLN A 140 -2.54 -25.10 17.92
CA GLN A 140 -3.47 -26.01 18.62
C GLN A 140 -3.00 -26.41 20.02
N HIS A 141 -1.69 -26.45 20.28
CA HIS A 141 -1.14 -26.75 21.61
C HIS A 141 -1.07 -25.53 22.53
N THR A 142 -1.07 -24.31 21.98
CA THR A 142 -0.96 -23.06 22.74
C THR A 142 -2.27 -22.53 23.31
N ALA A 143 -3.42 -23.09 22.91
CA ALA A 143 -4.70 -22.81 23.59
C ALA A 143 -4.68 -23.11 25.11
N GLN A 144 -3.60 -23.71 25.62
CA GLN A 144 -3.38 -24.02 27.04
C GLN A 144 -2.26 -23.21 27.71
N CYS A 145 -1.50 -22.37 26.98
CA CYS A 145 -0.42 -21.56 27.52
C CYS A 145 -0.76 -20.06 27.46
N ALA A 146 -0.34 -19.29 28.46
CA ALA A 146 -0.64 -17.86 28.62
C ALA A 146 -0.07 -16.97 27.51
N SER A 147 0.94 -17.40 26.78
CA SER A 147 1.36 -16.89 25.47
C SER A 147 2.23 -17.91 24.72
N LEU A 148 2.11 -17.96 23.39
CA LEU A 148 2.99 -18.76 22.53
C LEU A 148 4.47 -18.35 22.69
N ILE A 149 4.72 -17.09 22.96
CA ILE A 149 6.06 -16.51 23.20
C ILE A 149 6.73 -17.13 24.43
N ASP A 150 5.99 -17.31 25.54
CA ASP A 150 6.53 -17.93 26.75
C ASP A 150 6.78 -19.43 26.56
N ALA A 151 5.88 -20.12 25.84
CA ALA A 151 6.07 -21.53 25.48
C ALA A 151 7.32 -21.76 24.61
N LEU A 152 7.61 -20.86 23.67
CA LEU A 152 8.79 -20.96 22.80
C LEU A 152 10.13 -20.68 23.53
N ARG A 153 10.11 -19.95 24.64
CA ARG A 153 11.31 -19.69 25.44
C ARG A 153 11.84 -20.94 26.15
N ASP A 154 10.95 -21.83 26.55
CA ASP A 154 11.25 -23.00 27.40
C ASP A 154 11.37 -24.31 26.63
N LEU A 155 11.04 -24.33 25.31
CA LEU A 155 11.18 -25.53 24.51
C LEU A 155 12.64 -25.85 24.17
N PRO A 156 13.08 -27.10 24.29
CA PRO A 156 14.41 -27.50 23.82
C PRO A 156 14.53 -27.29 22.31
N ILE A 157 15.60 -26.61 21.88
CA ILE A 157 15.86 -26.30 20.47
C ILE A 157 16.23 -27.60 19.74
N ASP A 158 15.30 -28.17 18.95
CA ASP A 158 15.62 -29.23 18.00
C ASP A 158 16.30 -28.62 16.77
N ARG A 159 17.61 -28.82 16.65
CA ARG A 159 18.43 -28.30 15.56
C ARG A 159 18.36 -29.13 14.27
N SER A 160 17.67 -30.27 14.24
CA SER A 160 17.64 -31.17 13.07
C SER A 160 16.96 -30.55 11.86
N GLY A 161 15.99 -29.62 12.08
CA GLY A 161 15.26 -28.90 11.05
C GLY A 161 15.70 -27.45 10.81
N LYS A 162 16.66 -26.93 11.59
CA LYS A 162 17.08 -25.52 11.55
C LYS A 162 17.49 -25.04 10.15
N PRO A 163 17.00 -23.88 9.65
CA PRO A 163 17.50 -23.30 8.41
C PRO A 163 18.96 -22.85 8.53
N ASP A 164 19.71 -22.92 7.45
CA ASP A 164 21.08 -22.41 7.39
C ASP A 164 21.11 -20.90 7.15
N ILE A 165 20.13 -20.41 6.38
CA ILE A 165 20.04 -19.01 5.97
C ILE A 165 18.59 -18.53 6.11
N LEU A 166 18.39 -17.39 6.76
CA LEU A 166 17.15 -16.63 6.76
C LEU A 166 17.24 -15.54 5.68
N ILE A 167 16.21 -15.42 4.85
CA ILE A 167 16.10 -14.37 3.85
C ILE A 167 14.88 -13.53 4.22
N THR A 168 15.06 -12.27 4.62
CA THR A 168 13.91 -11.39 4.83
C THR A 168 13.49 -10.78 3.51
N VAL A 169 12.18 -10.66 3.29
CA VAL A 169 11.61 -9.97 2.14
C VAL A 169 10.61 -8.94 2.63
N ASP A 170 10.78 -7.70 2.18
CA ASP A 170 9.96 -6.55 2.57
C ASP A 170 10.05 -6.20 4.07
N ASN A 171 11.11 -6.61 4.72
CA ASN A 171 11.42 -6.28 6.12
C ASN A 171 12.90 -6.54 6.42
N GLY A 172 13.35 -6.14 7.60
CA GLY A 172 14.64 -6.57 8.14
C GLY A 172 15.69 -5.48 8.28
N ILE A 173 15.60 -4.35 7.56
CA ILE A 173 16.62 -3.27 7.61
C ILE A 173 16.80 -2.67 9.00
N SER A 174 15.76 -2.71 9.83
CA SER A 174 15.78 -2.21 11.21
C SER A 174 15.76 -3.34 12.25
N SER A 175 15.92 -4.60 11.85
CA SER A 175 15.77 -5.79 12.71
C SER A 175 17.07 -6.17 13.42
N VAL A 176 17.72 -5.22 14.13
CA VAL A 176 19.01 -5.43 14.80
C VAL A 176 18.97 -6.62 15.74
N ALA A 177 18.04 -6.63 16.71
CA ALA A 177 17.93 -7.68 17.72
C ALA A 177 17.61 -9.07 17.13
N GLY A 178 16.79 -9.13 16.08
CA GLY A 178 16.48 -10.40 15.40
C GLY A 178 17.69 -10.95 14.65
N VAL A 179 18.47 -10.10 14.00
CA VAL A 179 19.71 -10.52 13.31
C VAL A 179 20.76 -10.98 14.33
N GLU A 180 20.91 -10.30 15.46
CA GLU A 180 21.79 -10.72 16.55
C GLU A 180 21.41 -12.11 17.08
N GLU A 181 20.11 -12.36 17.29
CA GLU A 181 19.62 -13.67 17.73
C GLU A 181 19.86 -14.77 16.69
N ALA A 182 19.67 -14.47 15.39
CA ALA A 182 19.96 -15.42 14.32
C ALA A 182 21.47 -15.76 14.26
N ASN A 183 22.34 -14.74 14.37
CA ASN A 183 23.79 -14.92 14.42
C ASN A 183 24.21 -15.76 15.64
N ARG A 184 23.62 -15.49 16.83
CA ARG A 184 23.84 -16.27 18.06
C ARG A 184 23.46 -17.74 17.89
N LEU A 185 22.40 -18.02 17.12
CA LEU A 185 21.95 -19.37 16.81
C LEU A 185 22.68 -20.00 15.64
N GLY A 186 23.67 -19.31 15.03
CA GLY A 186 24.48 -19.80 13.94
C GLY A 186 23.75 -19.89 12.61
N MET A 187 22.79 -18.98 12.34
CA MET A 187 22.13 -18.78 11.06
C MET A 187 22.64 -17.51 10.41
N GLN A 188 22.84 -17.52 9.10
CA GLN A 188 23.12 -16.30 8.33
C GLN A 188 21.81 -15.58 8.00
N VAL A 189 21.82 -14.25 8.02
CA VAL A 189 20.69 -13.44 7.60
C VAL A 189 21.03 -12.66 6.34
N LEU A 190 20.19 -12.78 5.32
CA LEU A 190 20.22 -12.03 4.07
C LEU A 190 19.00 -11.12 4.05
N VAL A 191 19.21 -9.80 4.09
CA VAL A 191 18.12 -8.82 4.14
C VAL A 191 17.81 -8.29 2.75
N THR A 192 16.55 -8.40 2.32
CA THR A 192 16.00 -7.66 1.17
C THR A 192 14.83 -6.82 1.63
N ASP A 193 14.98 -5.50 1.53
CA ASP A 193 14.02 -4.56 2.10
C ASP A 193 14.05 -3.24 1.31
N HIS A 194 13.04 -2.41 1.45
CA HIS A 194 12.96 -1.07 0.86
C HIS A 194 12.69 0.04 1.88
N HIS A 195 12.31 -0.33 3.09
CA HIS A 195 12.05 0.60 4.18
C HIS A 195 13.27 1.45 4.52
N LEU A 196 13.04 2.60 5.17
CA LEU A 196 14.12 3.44 5.62
C LEU A 196 14.89 2.75 6.77
N PRO A 197 16.22 2.80 6.75
CA PRO A 197 17.03 2.26 7.84
C PRO A 197 16.80 3.04 9.13
N GLY A 198 16.98 2.35 10.27
CA GLY A 198 17.11 2.99 11.58
C GLY A 198 18.48 3.65 11.75
N ASP A 199 18.76 4.09 12.99
CA ASP A 199 20.05 4.71 13.35
C ASP A 199 21.22 3.74 13.16
N PHE A 200 20.98 2.44 13.32
CA PHE A 200 21.96 1.37 13.14
C PHE A 200 21.43 0.31 12.17
N LEU A 201 22.31 -0.18 11.31
CA LEU A 201 22.02 -1.33 10.47
C LEU A 201 22.26 -2.62 11.24
N PRO A 202 21.46 -3.69 10.99
CA PRO A 202 21.72 -5.01 11.57
C PRO A 202 23.01 -5.61 11.02
N ASP A 203 23.70 -6.41 11.84
CA ASP A 203 24.89 -7.19 11.45
C ASP A 203 24.52 -8.43 10.64
N ALA A 204 23.81 -8.19 9.53
CA ALA A 204 23.39 -9.22 8.58
C ALA A 204 24.52 -9.58 7.62
N ALA A 205 24.58 -10.83 7.17
CA ALA A 205 25.59 -11.31 6.25
C ALA A 205 25.60 -10.53 4.90
N CYS A 206 24.43 -10.04 4.48
CA CYS A 206 24.28 -9.15 3.33
C CYS A 206 22.96 -8.38 3.42
N ILE A 207 22.97 -7.10 3.03
CA ILE A 207 21.77 -6.24 2.98
C ILE A 207 21.64 -5.65 1.57
N VAL A 208 20.50 -5.87 0.94
CA VAL A 208 20.08 -5.22 -0.30
C VAL A 208 18.86 -4.37 -0.02
N ASN A 209 19.06 -3.05 -0.09
CA ASN A 209 17.99 -2.07 0.12
C ASN A 209 18.37 -0.79 -0.66
N PRO A 210 17.51 -0.26 -1.54
CA PRO A 210 17.80 0.95 -2.31
C PRO A 210 18.00 2.19 -1.42
N SER A 211 17.42 2.19 -0.22
CA SER A 211 17.46 3.30 0.75
C SER A 211 18.62 3.18 1.75
N GLN A 212 19.39 2.09 1.74
CA GLN A 212 20.54 1.93 2.65
C GLN A 212 21.65 2.95 2.36
N PRO A 213 22.43 3.37 3.38
CA PRO A 213 23.55 4.29 3.20
C PRO A 213 24.55 3.80 2.14
N GLY A 214 24.93 4.70 1.23
CA GLY A 214 25.89 4.42 0.16
C GLY A 214 25.35 3.57 -0.99
N CYS A 215 24.04 3.35 -1.10
CA CYS A 215 23.43 2.74 -2.28
C CYS A 215 23.26 3.78 -3.40
N GLY A 216 23.84 3.54 -4.56
CA GLY A 216 23.75 4.41 -5.74
C GLY A 216 22.56 4.11 -6.66
N PHE A 217 21.69 3.15 -6.32
CA PHE A 217 20.55 2.80 -7.17
C PHE A 217 19.59 3.99 -7.34
N PRO A 218 19.28 4.42 -8.58
CA PRO A 218 18.54 5.67 -8.81
C PRO A 218 17.08 5.63 -8.29
N SER A 219 16.39 4.50 -8.46
CA SER A 219 15.03 4.33 -7.95
C SER A 219 15.04 4.01 -6.46
N LYS A 220 14.73 5.01 -5.62
CA LYS A 220 14.56 4.83 -4.18
C LYS A 220 13.15 4.38 -3.79
N ASN A 221 12.30 4.18 -4.78
CA ASN A 221 10.87 3.91 -4.60
C ASN A 221 10.49 2.46 -4.96
N LEU A 222 11.46 1.54 -5.08
CA LEU A 222 11.11 0.12 -5.24
C LEU A 222 10.32 -0.35 -4.02
N ALA A 223 9.28 -1.15 -4.25
CA ALA A 223 8.64 -1.96 -3.23
C ALA A 223 9.49 -3.19 -2.87
N GLY A 224 9.21 -3.85 -1.77
CA GLY A 224 9.95 -5.05 -1.33
C GLY A 224 9.98 -6.14 -2.38
N VAL A 225 8.86 -6.37 -3.09
CA VAL A 225 8.80 -7.29 -4.24
C VAL A 225 9.72 -6.89 -5.38
N GLY A 226 9.89 -5.59 -5.63
CA GLY A 226 10.83 -5.07 -6.62
C GLY A 226 12.27 -5.37 -6.23
N VAL A 227 12.63 -5.18 -4.96
CA VAL A 227 13.98 -5.44 -4.44
C VAL A 227 14.33 -6.92 -4.60
N ILE A 228 13.48 -7.83 -4.13
CA ILE A 228 13.75 -9.28 -4.29
C ILE A 228 13.78 -9.69 -5.77
N PHE A 229 12.95 -9.11 -6.63
CA PHE A 229 13.00 -9.37 -8.07
C PHE A 229 14.37 -8.99 -8.67
N TYR A 230 14.94 -7.84 -8.29
CA TYR A 230 16.27 -7.42 -8.71
C TYR A 230 17.37 -8.38 -8.20
N VAL A 231 17.24 -8.86 -6.96
CA VAL A 231 18.15 -9.90 -6.43
C VAL A 231 18.04 -11.19 -7.24
N MET A 232 16.84 -11.59 -7.65
CA MET A 232 16.67 -12.79 -8.50
C MET A 232 17.25 -12.58 -9.91
N LEU A 233 17.19 -11.36 -10.47
CA LEU A 233 17.89 -11.03 -11.73
C LEU A 233 19.42 -11.17 -11.58
N ALA A 234 19.98 -10.66 -10.48
CA ALA A 234 21.40 -10.79 -10.18
C ALA A 234 21.81 -12.25 -9.97
N LEU A 235 21.03 -13.04 -9.21
CA LEU A 235 21.27 -14.45 -8.99
C LEU A 235 21.24 -15.27 -10.29
N ARG A 236 20.29 -14.99 -11.18
CA ARG A 236 20.23 -15.61 -12.51
C ARG A 236 21.50 -15.32 -13.31
N ALA A 237 21.99 -14.07 -13.29
CA ALA A 237 23.22 -13.68 -13.97
C ALA A 237 24.44 -14.38 -13.38
N GLU A 238 24.54 -14.48 -12.05
CA GLU A 238 25.59 -15.20 -11.34
C GLU A 238 25.62 -16.70 -11.69
N LEU A 239 24.43 -17.36 -11.63
CA LEU A 239 24.32 -18.78 -12.00
C LEU A 239 24.68 -19.03 -13.49
N ARG A 240 24.34 -18.06 -14.37
CA ARG A 240 24.76 -18.11 -15.79
C ARG A 240 26.27 -18.03 -15.91
N SER A 241 26.93 -17.12 -15.19
CA SER A 241 28.40 -16.96 -15.22
C SER A 241 29.12 -18.21 -14.72
N ARG A 242 28.53 -18.96 -13.78
CA ARG A 242 29.01 -20.24 -13.27
C ARG A 242 28.74 -21.42 -14.21
N GLY A 243 28.11 -21.20 -15.36
CA GLY A 243 27.82 -22.26 -16.34
C GLY A 243 26.64 -23.16 -15.96
N THR A 244 25.82 -22.80 -14.97
CA THR A 244 24.69 -23.61 -14.49
C THR A 244 23.69 -23.96 -15.60
N TYR A 245 23.54 -23.11 -16.60
CA TYR A 245 22.59 -23.28 -17.72
C TYR A 245 23.21 -23.89 -18.98
N ALA A 246 24.44 -24.44 -18.91
CA ALA A 246 25.01 -25.14 -20.02
C ALA A 246 24.26 -26.42 -20.42
N THR A 247 23.55 -27.05 -19.44
CA THR A 247 22.86 -28.33 -19.63
C THR A 247 21.34 -28.26 -19.30
N LYS A 248 20.86 -27.14 -18.77
CA LYS A 248 19.43 -26.94 -18.42
C LYS A 248 18.93 -25.56 -18.87
N PRO A 249 17.63 -25.39 -19.17
CA PRO A 249 17.10 -24.12 -19.57
C PRO A 249 17.25 -23.06 -18.47
N GLU A 250 17.53 -21.84 -18.87
CA GLU A 250 17.58 -20.69 -17.96
C GLU A 250 16.15 -20.24 -17.59
N PRO A 251 15.84 -20.03 -16.30
CA PRO A 251 14.54 -19.57 -15.87
C PRO A 251 14.17 -18.17 -16.41
N ASN A 252 12.96 -18.06 -16.91
CA ASN A 252 12.45 -16.78 -17.40
C ASN A 252 11.75 -16.01 -16.29
N LEU A 253 12.47 -15.12 -15.63
CA LEU A 253 11.96 -14.31 -14.51
C LEU A 253 10.87 -13.31 -14.92
N ALA A 254 10.71 -12.99 -16.21
CA ALA A 254 9.59 -12.15 -16.66
C ALA A 254 8.22 -12.80 -16.38
N LYS A 255 8.19 -14.11 -16.10
CA LYS A 255 6.97 -14.79 -15.64
C LYS A 255 6.46 -14.31 -14.27
N LEU A 256 7.30 -13.64 -13.49
CA LEU A 256 6.98 -13.15 -12.13
C LEU A 256 6.53 -11.69 -12.10
N LEU A 257 6.52 -11.00 -13.26
CA LEU A 257 6.22 -9.57 -13.31
C LEU A 257 4.78 -9.21 -12.95
N ASP A 258 3.85 -10.13 -13.07
CA ASP A 258 2.48 -9.98 -12.56
C ASP A 258 2.45 -9.83 -11.03
N LEU A 259 3.23 -10.65 -10.31
CA LEU A 259 3.42 -10.53 -8.85
C LEU A 259 4.14 -9.23 -8.49
N VAL A 260 5.20 -8.88 -9.24
CA VAL A 260 5.96 -7.63 -9.03
C VAL A 260 5.06 -6.42 -9.21
N ALA A 261 4.23 -6.40 -10.26
CA ALA A 261 3.28 -5.31 -10.48
C ALA A 261 2.25 -5.20 -9.34
N LEU A 262 1.76 -6.34 -8.85
CA LEU A 262 0.78 -6.38 -7.77
C LEU A 262 1.35 -5.78 -6.48
N GLY A 263 2.51 -6.25 -5.99
CA GLY A 263 3.13 -5.73 -4.77
C GLY A 263 3.49 -4.26 -4.91
N THR A 264 4.13 -3.86 -6.02
CA THR A 264 4.52 -2.46 -6.28
C THR A 264 3.31 -1.50 -6.20
N VAL A 265 2.15 -1.90 -6.75
CA VAL A 265 0.95 -1.05 -6.70
C VAL A 265 0.26 -1.12 -5.34
N ALA A 266 0.24 -2.28 -4.69
CA ALA A 266 -0.44 -2.48 -3.41
C ALA A 266 0.28 -1.80 -2.24
N ASP A 267 1.61 -1.70 -2.29
CA ASP A 267 2.44 -0.98 -1.30
C ASP A 267 2.34 0.55 -1.43
N VAL A 268 1.73 1.04 -2.52
CA VAL A 268 1.51 2.49 -2.76
C VAL A 268 2.83 3.28 -2.89
N VAL A 269 3.91 2.64 -3.32
CA VAL A 269 5.18 3.34 -3.62
C VAL A 269 5.04 4.27 -4.82
N LYS A 270 5.88 5.30 -4.87
CA LYS A 270 5.90 6.23 -6.02
C LYS A 270 6.21 5.46 -7.31
N LEU A 271 5.38 5.66 -8.33
CA LEU A 271 5.56 5.10 -9.67
C LEU A 271 6.54 5.98 -10.48
N ASP A 272 7.83 5.91 -10.11
CA ASP A 272 8.91 6.46 -10.94
C ASP A 272 9.09 5.65 -12.23
N ASP A 273 10.02 6.06 -13.09
CA ASP A 273 10.21 5.46 -14.41
C ASP A 273 10.42 3.95 -14.31
N ASN A 274 11.25 3.51 -13.35
CA ASN A 274 11.57 2.09 -13.17
C ASN A 274 10.35 1.28 -12.69
N ASN A 275 9.61 1.79 -11.72
CA ASN A 275 8.39 1.14 -11.22
C ASN A 275 7.29 1.09 -12.30
N ARG A 276 7.17 2.14 -13.14
CA ARG A 276 6.21 2.12 -14.26
C ARG A 276 6.52 1.01 -15.27
N ILE A 277 7.80 0.75 -15.56
CA ILE A 277 8.19 -0.37 -16.42
C ILE A 277 7.73 -1.70 -15.81
N LEU A 278 8.06 -1.95 -14.53
CA LEU A 278 7.67 -3.18 -13.82
C LEU A 278 6.16 -3.39 -13.83
N VAL A 279 5.40 -2.35 -13.47
CA VAL A 279 3.93 -2.39 -13.42
C VAL A 279 3.32 -2.58 -14.81
N HIS A 280 3.84 -1.86 -15.83
CA HIS A 280 3.35 -2.00 -17.21
C HIS A 280 3.53 -3.43 -17.72
N GLN A 281 4.71 -4.01 -17.53
CA GLN A 281 5.01 -5.35 -18.00
C GLN A 281 4.22 -6.43 -17.24
N GLY A 282 3.97 -6.22 -15.94
CA GLY A 282 3.08 -7.08 -15.17
C GLY A 282 1.63 -7.01 -15.63
N LEU A 283 1.09 -5.81 -15.83
CA LEU A 283 -0.26 -5.61 -16.37
C LEU A 283 -0.40 -6.20 -17.77
N LYS A 284 0.61 -6.03 -18.65
CA LYS A 284 0.66 -6.65 -19.98
C LYS A 284 0.53 -8.17 -19.90
N ARG A 285 1.17 -8.80 -18.90
CA ARG A 285 1.01 -10.26 -18.65
C ARG A 285 -0.38 -10.62 -18.20
N ILE A 286 -0.92 -9.90 -17.21
CA ILE A 286 -2.25 -10.14 -16.66
C ILE A 286 -3.29 -10.02 -17.78
N ARG A 287 -3.24 -8.94 -18.56
CA ARG A 287 -4.15 -8.70 -19.69
C ARG A 287 -4.07 -9.76 -20.79
N ALA A 288 -2.89 -10.37 -20.95
CA ALA A 288 -2.67 -11.48 -21.89
C ALA A 288 -3.07 -12.86 -21.34
N GLY A 289 -3.72 -12.93 -20.17
CA GLY A 289 -4.13 -14.20 -19.54
C GLY A 289 -2.95 -15.06 -19.05
N ARG A 290 -1.78 -14.47 -18.82
CA ARG A 290 -0.54 -15.17 -18.43
C ARG A 290 -0.12 -14.88 -16.97
N ALA A 291 -1.01 -14.35 -16.17
CA ALA A 291 -0.79 -14.17 -14.75
C ALA A 291 -0.82 -15.51 -14.01
N CYS A 292 -0.25 -15.52 -12.80
CA CYS A 292 -0.35 -16.70 -11.92
C CYS A 292 -1.83 -17.02 -11.61
N PRO A 293 -2.17 -18.29 -11.36
CA PRO A 293 -3.55 -18.69 -11.08
C PRO A 293 -4.20 -17.89 -9.94
N GLY A 294 -3.42 -17.54 -8.89
CA GLY A 294 -3.90 -16.77 -7.75
C GLY A 294 -4.44 -15.39 -8.13
N ILE A 295 -3.69 -14.60 -8.91
CA ILE A 295 -4.14 -13.26 -9.37
C ILE A 295 -5.39 -13.39 -10.23
N ASN A 296 -5.40 -14.35 -11.18
CA ASN A 296 -6.57 -14.59 -12.03
C ASN A 296 -7.81 -14.99 -11.22
N ALA A 297 -7.63 -15.86 -10.22
CA ALA A 297 -8.71 -16.30 -9.35
C ALA A 297 -9.30 -15.15 -8.52
N ILE A 298 -8.44 -14.30 -7.93
CA ILE A 298 -8.91 -13.14 -7.15
C ILE A 298 -9.67 -12.14 -8.04
N LEU A 299 -9.17 -11.85 -9.24
CA LEU A 299 -9.88 -11.00 -10.20
C LEU A 299 -11.24 -11.59 -10.57
N LYS A 300 -11.30 -12.90 -10.86
CA LYS A 300 -12.53 -13.61 -11.22
C LYS A 300 -13.57 -13.58 -10.08
N VAL A 301 -13.17 -13.87 -8.84
CA VAL A 301 -14.06 -13.80 -7.66
C VAL A 301 -14.57 -12.38 -7.44
N ALA A 302 -13.75 -11.37 -7.72
CA ALA A 302 -14.14 -9.96 -7.65
C ALA A 302 -15.01 -9.49 -8.85
N GLY A 303 -15.33 -10.35 -9.81
CA GLY A 303 -16.11 -10.00 -11.00
C GLY A 303 -15.34 -9.12 -11.99
N ARG A 304 -14.00 -9.14 -11.95
CA ARG A 304 -13.14 -8.38 -12.84
C ARG A 304 -12.61 -9.23 -13.99
N LYS A 305 -12.48 -8.62 -15.16
CA LYS A 305 -11.90 -9.26 -16.36
C LYS A 305 -10.41 -8.99 -16.41
N ALA A 306 -9.59 -10.03 -16.43
CA ALA A 306 -8.13 -9.91 -16.47
C ALA A 306 -7.64 -9.11 -17.69
N GLU A 307 -8.30 -9.22 -18.83
CA GLU A 307 -7.97 -8.52 -20.09
C GLU A 307 -8.09 -6.99 -19.97
N LYS A 308 -8.82 -6.51 -18.94
CA LYS A 308 -9.02 -5.08 -18.66
C LYS A 308 -8.36 -4.62 -17.36
N ALA A 309 -7.53 -5.47 -16.77
CA ALA A 309 -6.88 -5.16 -15.50
C ALA A 309 -6.08 -3.85 -15.61
N SER A 310 -6.16 -3.05 -14.55
CA SER A 310 -5.49 -1.76 -14.41
C SER A 310 -4.76 -1.69 -13.06
N THR A 311 -4.02 -0.63 -12.82
CA THR A 311 -3.44 -0.37 -11.48
C THR A 311 -4.52 -0.25 -10.41
N TYR A 312 -5.71 0.25 -10.77
CA TYR A 312 -6.86 0.27 -9.85
C TYR A 312 -7.23 -1.15 -9.39
N ASP A 313 -7.28 -2.12 -10.30
CA ASP A 313 -7.62 -3.49 -9.95
C ASP A 313 -6.56 -4.12 -9.04
N LEU A 314 -5.27 -3.83 -9.27
CA LEU A 314 -4.19 -4.29 -8.39
C LEU A 314 -4.28 -3.66 -6.99
N GLY A 315 -4.39 -2.34 -6.90
CA GLY A 315 -4.34 -1.60 -5.64
C GLY A 315 -5.66 -1.62 -4.84
N PHE A 316 -6.83 -1.70 -5.49
CA PHE A 316 -8.13 -1.57 -4.82
C PHE A 316 -9.03 -2.80 -4.94
N VAL A 317 -8.64 -3.81 -5.73
CA VAL A 317 -9.39 -5.07 -5.84
C VAL A 317 -8.59 -6.25 -5.34
N VAL A 318 -7.39 -6.50 -5.87
CA VAL A 318 -6.55 -7.65 -5.50
C VAL A 318 -5.85 -7.42 -4.17
N GLY A 319 -5.11 -6.31 -4.02
CA GLY A 319 -4.36 -5.98 -2.81
C GLY A 319 -5.19 -6.00 -1.52
N PRO A 320 -6.38 -5.36 -1.46
CA PRO A 320 -7.22 -5.39 -0.26
C PRO A 320 -7.69 -6.78 0.16
N ARG A 321 -7.85 -7.73 -0.77
CA ARG A 321 -8.21 -9.12 -0.48
C ARG A 321 -7.05 -9.88 0.15
N LEU A 322 -5.83 -9.69 -0.36
CA LEU A 322 -4.63 -10.22 0.27
C LEU A 322 -4.42 -9.60 1.65
N ASN A 323 -4.46 -8.27 1.74
CA ASN A 323 -4.25 -7.55 3.00
C ASN A 323 -5.29 -7.90 4.09
N ALA A 324 -6.49 -8.37 3.71
CA ALA A 324 -7.49 -8.79 4.68
C ALA A 324 -7.05 -10.03 5.46
N ALA A 325 -6.34 -10.97 4.83
CA ALA A 325 -5.77 -12.12 5.53
C ALA A 325 -4.80 -11.67 6.64
N GLY A 326 -3.81 -10.82 6.34
CA GLY A 326 -2.86 -10.33 7.36
C GLY A 326 -3.46 -9.36 8.39
N ARG A 327 -4.76 -9.03 8.30
CA ARG A 327 -5.46 -8.16 9.26
C ARG A 327 -6.46 -8.90 10.14
N LEU A 328 -7.03 -9.98 9.68
CA LEU A 328 -8.09 -10.72 10.37
C LEU A 328 -7.72 -12.19 10.64
N ASP A 329 -6.75 -12.73 9.90
CA ASP A 329 -6.38 -14.14 9.93
C ASP A 329 -4.87 -14.30 9.65
N ASP A 330 -4.45 -15.29 8.89
CA ASP A 330 -3.08 -15.60 8.53
C ASP A 330 -2.79 -15.22 7.07
N MET A 331 -1.75 -14.40 6.83
CA MET A 331 -1.27 -14.05 5.49
C MET A 331 -0.77 -15.27 4.70
N ALA A 332 -0.49 -16.39 5.34
CA ALA A 332 -0.13 -17.62 4.65
C ALA A 332 -1.18 -18.03 3.60
N LEU A 333 -2.48 -17.77 3.86
CA LEU A 333 -3.55 -17.99 2.87
C LEU A 333 -3.32 -17.17 1.60
N GLY A 334 -2.90 -15.91 1.72
CA GLY A 334 -2.58 -15.04 0.59
C GLY A 334 -1.37 -15.54 -0.19
N ILE A 335 -0.28 -15.90 0.51
CA ILE A 335 0.94 -16.45 -0.09
C ILE A 335 0.64 -17.77 -0.82
N GLU A 336 -0.10 -18.69 -0.19
CA GLU A 336 -0.49 -19.98 -0.81
C GLU A 336 -1.35 -19.78 -2.06
N CYS A 337 -2.26 -18.80 -2.06
CA CYS A 337 -3.04 -18.45 -3.22
C CYS A 337 -2.13 -17.98 -4.39
N LEU A 338 -1.12 -17.15 -4.11
CA LEU A 338 -0.16 -16.66 -5.11
C LEU A 338 0.83 -17.75 -5.56
N LEU A 339 1.11 -18.74 -4.72
CA LEU A 339 1.98 -19.89 -5.01
C LEU A 339 1.23 -21.05 -5.68
N ALA A 340 -0.10 -21.03 -5.73
CA ALA A 340 -0.88 -22.10 -6.31
C ALA A 340 -0.57 -22.28 -7.80
N ASP A 341 -0.42 -23.54 -8.23
CA ASP A 341 -0.20 -23.92 -9.62
C ASP A 341 -1.51 -24.46 -10.27
N SER A 342 -2.52 -24.77 -9.46
CA SER A 342 -3.85 -25.22 -9.89
C SER A 342 -4.86 -24.08 -9.82
N GLU A 343 -5.63 -23.85 -10.91
CA GLU A 343 -6.70 -22.85 -10.94
C GLU A 343 -7.80 -23.15 -9.91
N GLU A 344 -8.15 -24.42 -9.71
CA GLU A 344 -9.18 -24.85 -8.75
C GLU A 344 -8.77 -24.50 -7.31
N ARG A 345 -7.53 -24.86 -6.93
CA ARG A 345 -6.99 -24.56 -5.61
C ARG A 345 -6.89 -23.04 -5.40
N ALA A 346 -6.39 -22.30 -6.39
CA ALA A 346 -6.31 -20.83 -6.35
C ALA A 346 -7.70 -20.21 -6.18
N PHE A 347 -8.71 -20.72 -6.88
CA PHE A 347 -10.07 -20.20 -6.82
C PHE A 347 -10.70 -20.39 -5.44
N THR A 348 -10.52 -21.58 -4.82
CA THR A 348 -10.99 -21.84 -3.45
C THR A 348 -10.38 -20.87 -2.44
N MET A 349 -9.05 -20.63 -2.51
CA MET A 349 -8.38 -19.68 -1.62
C MET A 349 -8.79 -18.22 -1.91
N ALA A 350 -9.00 -17.86 -3.19
CA ALA A 350 -9.50 -16.54 -3.55
C ALA A 350 -10.91 -16.26 -3.00
N GLN A 351 -11.78 -17.28 -2.90
CA GLN A 351 -13.08 -17.14 -2.25
C GLN A 351 -12.96 -16.88 -0.74
N GLN A 352 -12.01 -17.53 -0.07
CA GLN A 352 -11.73 -17.27 1.36
C GLN A 352 -11.19 -15.85 1.56
N LEU A 353 -10.24 -15.42 0.73
CA LEU A 353 -9.72 -14.04 0.76
C LEU A 353 -10.81 -12.98 0.50
N ASP A 354 -11.77 -13.26 -0.38
CA ASP A 354 -12.91 -12.36 -0.62
C ASP A 354 -13.87 -12.33 0.57
N ALA A 355 -14.08 -13.46 1.25
CA ALA A 355 -14.87 -13.50 2.47
C ALA A 355 -14.24 -12.66 3.59
N LEU A 356 -12.94 -12.85 3.86
CA LEU A 356 -12.19 -12.03 4.83
C LEU A 356 -12.21 -10.53 4.47
N ASN A 357 -12.11 -10.20 3.18
CA ASN A 357 -12.19 -8.78 2.78
C ASN A 357 -13.59 -8.19 2.93
N ARG A 358 -14.67 -8.99 2.81
CA ARG A 358 -16.03 -8.54 3.14
C ARG A 358 -16.18 -8.30 4.63
N GLU A 359 -15.77 -9.25 5.46
CA GLU A 359 -15.77 -9.14 6.91
C GLU A 359 -14.98 -7.89 7.38
N ARG A 360 -13.77 -7.70 6.85
CA ARG A 360 -12.98 -6.51 7.15
C ARG A 360 -13.72 -5.20 6.79
N ARG A 361 -14.49 -5.18 5.68
CA ARG A 361 -15.28 -4.00 5.28
C ARG A 361 -16.46 -3.76 6.21
N GLU A 362 -17.11 -4.80 6.72
CA GLU A 362 -18.19 -4.69 7.70
C GLU A 362 -17.64 -4.11 9.00
N ILE A 363 -16.55 -4.67 9.53
CA ILE A 363 -15.86 -4.11 10.71
C ILE A 363 -15.46 -2.64 10.48
N GLU A 364 -14.90 -2.30 9.31
CA GLU A 364 -14.53 -0.91 8.96
C GLU A 364 -15.74 0.02 8.97
N ALA A 365 -16.88 -0.41 8.42
CA ALA A 365 -18.10 0.39 8.36
C ALA A 365 -18.68 0.66 9.76
N ASP A 366 -18.72 -0.36 10.61
CA ASP A 366 -19.20 -0.24 11.99
C ASP A 366 -18.30 0.69 12.82
N MET A 367 -16.99 0.51 12.71
CA MET A 367 -16.02 1.38 13.39
C MET A 367 -16.11 2.84 12.89
N LEU A 368 -16.33 3.05 11.58
CA LEU A 368 -16.48 4.40 11.02
C LEU A 368 -17.75 5.08 11.54
N ALA A 369 -18.87 4.35 11.60
CA ALA A 369 -20.14 4.87 12.15
C ALA A 369 -19.99 5.24 13.63
N SER A 370 -19.32 4.39 14.44
CA SER A 370 -19.01 4.68 15.85
C SER A 370 -18.16 5.96 15.97
N ALA A 371 -17.09 6.07 15.18
CA ALA A 371 -16.20 7.23 15.19
C ALA A 371 -16.92 8.54 14.78
N GLU A 372 -17.79 8.49 13.79
CA GLU A 372 -18.59 9.66 13.35
C GLU A 372 -19.56 10.12 14.44
N THR A 373 -20.19 9.18 15.14
CA THR A 373 -21.08 9.50 16.27
C THR A 373 -20.28 10.15 17.41
N ALA A 374 -19.15 9.57 17.79
CA ALA A 374 -18.29 10.11 18.84
C ALA A 374 -17.78 11.54 18.52
N THR A 375 -17.43 11.78 17.24
CA THR A 375 -16.98 13.10 16.79
C THR A 375 -18.12 14.14 16.84
N GLN A 376 -19.35 13.75 16.49
CA GLN A 376 -20.53 14.63 16.57
C GLN A 376 -20.92 14.94 18.02
N ASP A 377 -20.84 13.97 18.91
CA ASP A 377 -21.19 14.15 20.33
C ASP A 377 -20.16 15.01 21.06
N SER A 378 -18.87 14.85 20.73
CA SER A 378 -17.82 15.74 21.24
C SER A 378 -18.04 17.19 20.79
N ALA A 379 -18.41 17.41 19.54
CA ALA A 379 -18.77 18.73 19.02
C ALA A 379 -19.99 19.33 19.72
N ARG A 380 -21.04 18.53 19.95
CA ARG A 380 -22.26 18.94 20.68
C ARG A 380 -21.97 19.25 22.14
N SER A 381 -21.10 18.47 22.80
CA SER A 381 -20.69 18.70 24.18
C SER A 381 -19.90 19.99 24.34
N ALA A 382 -18.97 20.27 23.41
CA ALA A 382 -18.23 21.53 23.37
C ALA A 382 -19.18 22.74 23.20
N ILE A 383 -20.17 22.66 22.32
CA ILE A 383 -21.20 23.71 22.15
C ILE A 383 -22.00 23.91 23.41
N ARG A 384 -22.47 22.86 24.09
CA ARG A 384 -23.24 22.96 25.34
C ARG A 384 -22.43 23.55 26.50
N GLN A 385 -21.15 23.20 26.63
CA GLN A 385 -20.27 23.81 27.64
C GLN A 385 -20.05 25.31 27.40
N MET A 386 -20.06 25.74 26.15
CA MET A 386 -19.94 27.14 25.78
C MET A 386 -21.25 27.93 26.08
N GLU A 387 -22.40 27.33 25.79
CA GLU A 387 -23.71 27.93 26.12
C GLU A 387 -23.90 28.12 27.62
N SER A 388 -23.29 27.27 28.45
CA SER A 388 -23.32 27.37 29.92
C SER A 388 -22.37 28.39 30.51
N ASN A 389 -21.34 28.82 29.76
CA ASN A 389 -20.29 29.76 30.20
C ASN A 389 -20.38 31.16 29.56
N THR A 390 -21.53 31.55 29.00
CA THR A 390 -21.71 32.86 28.40
C THR A 390 -21.70 34.00 29.42
N SER A 391 -20.51 34.56 29.66
CA SER A 391 -20.31 35.97 29.91
C SER A 391 -19.32 36.50 28.85
N GLU A 392 -19.85 37.33 27.95
CA GLU A 392 -19.20 38.26 27.01
C GLU A 392 -17.87 37.82 26.37
N GLY A 393 -17.92 37.42 25.10
CA GLY A 393 -16.74 37.38 24.23
C GLY A 393 -16.25 36.02 23.71
N ALA A 394 -16.99 34.94 23.90
CA ALA A 394 -16.57 33.60 23.44
C ALA A 394 -16.76 33.42 21.93
N THR A 395 -15.67 33.29 21.20
CA THR A 395 -15.62 32.87 19.80
C THR A 395 -16.21 31.46 19.68
N LEU A 396 -17.20 31.26 18.82
CA LEU A 396 -17.84 29.96 18.54
C LEU A 396 -16.80 28.92 18.11
N PHE A 397 -16.52 27.94 18.99
CA PHE A 397 -15.69 26.79 18.67
C PHE A 397 -16.46 25.88 17.69
N ARG A 398 -15.99 25.76 16.47
CA ARG A 398 -16.50 24.79 15.49
C ARG A 398 -15.60 23.55 15.52
N PRO A 399 -16.10 22.34 15.20
CA PRO A 399 -15.24 21.16 15.02
C PRO A 399 -14.13 21.35 13.98
N THR A 400 -14.17 22.44 13.23
CA THR A 400 -13.14 22.88 12.29
C THR A 400 -11.90 23.48 12.95
N ASP A 401 -11.88 23.68 14.26
CA ASP A 401 -10.80 24.40 14.95
C ASP A 401 -9.71 23.47 15.52
N CYS A 402 -9.96 22.14 15.52
CA CYS A 402 -8.96 21.15 15.91
C CYS A 402 -7.96 20.90 14.75
N PHE A 403 -6.67 20.83 15.09
CA PHE A 403 -5.60 20.52 14.15
C PHE A 403 -5.32 19.02 14.00
N SER A 404 -5.80 18.21 14.93
CA SER A 404 -5.66 16.75 14.92
C SER A 404 -6.89 16.04 15.47
N LEU A 405 -6.97 14.72 15.28
CA LEU A 405 -8.01 13.87 15.85
C LEU A 405 -7.38 12.63 16.48
N CYS A 406 -7.61 12.42 17.76
CA CYS A 406 -7.30 11.17 18.45
C CYS A 406 -8.61 10.53 18.90
N LEU A 407 -8.83 9.29 18.50
CA LEU A 407 -10.08 8.56 18.78
C LEU A 407 -9.76 7.18 19.37
N TYR A 408 -10.56 6.76 20.33
CA TYR A 408 -10.45 5.47 20.98
C TYR A 408 -11.82 4.88 21.24
N ASP A 409 -11.94 3.58 21.02
CA ASP A 409 -13.08 2.79 21.41
C ASP A 409 -12.56 1.39 21.81
N PRO A 410 -12.99 0.85 22.97
CA PRO A 410 -12.53 -0.45 23.45
C PRO A 410 -12.88 -1.63 22.54
N ASP A 411 -13.91 -1.48 21.71
CA ASP A 411 -14.43 -2.51 20.82
C ASP A 411 -13.81 -2.45 19.41
N TRP A 412 -12.96 -1.47 19.14
CA TRP A 412 -12.31 -1.37 17.83
C TRP A 412 -11.25 -2.45 17.59
N HIS A 413 -11.26 -2.99 16.37
CA HIS A 413 -10.35 -4.04 15.96
C HIS A 413 -8.96 -3.49 15.59
N GLN A 414 -7.90 -4.00 16.24
CA GLN A 414 -6.51 -3.52 16.06
C GLN A 414 -6.02 -3.59 14.60
N GLY A 415 -6.43 -4.61 13.83
CA GLY A 415 -6.07 -4.77 12.41
C GLY A 415 -6.73 -3.74 11.48
N VAL A 416 -7.78 -3.03 11.94
CA VAL A 416 -8.61 -2.13 11.13
C VAL A 416 -8.42 -0.66 11.48
N ILE A 417 -7.93 -0.31 12.70
CA ILE A 417 -7.74 1.09 13.13
C ILE A 417 -6.92 1.92 12.14
N GLY A 418 -5.92 1.33 11.45
CA GLY A 418 -5.12 2.05 10.46
C GLY A 418 -5.91 2.44 9.20
N ILE A 419 -6.92 1.65 8.83
CA ILE A 419 -7.84 1.97 7.73
C ILE A 419 -8.82 3.04 8.19
N LEU A 420 -9.37 2.90 9.40
CA LEU A 420 -10.24 3.90 10.02
C LEU A 420 -9.56 5.27 10.08
N ALA A 421 -8.33 5.34 10.59
CA ALA A 421 -7.56 6.58 10.64
C ALA A 421 -7.38 7.19 9.25
N SER A 422 -7.14 6.37 8.20
CA SER A 422 -7.04 6.87 6.82
C SER A 422 -8.36 7.46 6.33
N ARG A 423 -9.49 6.79 6.56
CA ARG A 423 -10.82 7.28 6.16
C ARG A 423 -11.18 8.60 6.83
N LEU A 424 -10.95 8.67 8.13
CA LEU A 424 -11.22 9.89 8.89
C LEU A 424 -10.30 11.04 8.45
N LYS A 425 -9.01 10.77 8.22
CA LYS A 425 -8.06 11.75 7.66
C LYS A 425 -8.54 12.26 6.29
N ASP A 426 -8.98 11.39 5.39
CA ASP A 426 -9.47 11.79 4.06
C ASP A 426 -10.75 12.63 4.15
N LYS A 427 -11.62 12.33 5.12
CA LYS A 427 -12.87 13.05 5.36
C LYS A 427 -12.65 14.42 6.02
N THR A 428 -11.78 14.48 7.04
CA THR A 428 -11.59 15.66 7.87
C THR A 428 -10.42 16.55 7.42
N HIS A 429 -9.53 16.03 6.59
CA HIS A 429 -8.26 16.63 6.20
C HIS A 429 -7.42 17.08 7.41
N ARG A 430 -7.28 16.18 8.38
CA ARG A 430 -6.54 16.36 9.65
C ARG A 430 -5.65 15.15 9.89
N PRO A 431 -4.52 15.27 10.60
CA PRO A 431 -3.84 14.13 11.19
C PRO A 431 -4.79 13.38 12.12
N VAL A 432 -4.87 12.05 11.98
CA VAL A 432 -5.76 11.20 12.78
C VAL A 432 -4.95 10.06 13.39
N ILE A 433 -5.16 9.80 14.69
CA ILE A 433 -4.68 8.61 15.38
C ILE A 433 -5.89 7.87 15.95
N ALA A 434 -6.11 6.64 15.50
CA ALA A 434 -7.13 5.75 16.01
C ALA A 434 -6.49 4.69 16.91
N PHE A 435 -7.09 4.46 18.08
CA PHE A 435 -6.60 3.51 19.08
C PHE A 435 -7.59 2.37 19.29
N ALA A 436 -7.05 1.18 19.50
CA ALA A 436 -7.79 0.00 19.94
C ALA A 436 -7.15 -0.55 21.22
N ARG A 437 -7.98 -1.18 22.07
CA ARG A 437 -7.51 -1.82 23.29
C ARG A 437 -6.63 -3.03 22.95
N SER A 438 -5.54 -3.16 23.69
CA SER A 438 -4.65 -4.32 23.68
C SER A 438 -4.68 -4.98 25.06
N ASN A 439 -3.83 -5.99 25.26
CA ASN A 439 -3.68 -6.64 26.57
C ASN A 439 -3.06 -5.69 27.60
N ASN A 440 -3.27 -5.97 28.88
CA ASN A 440 -2.62 -5.28 30.01
C ASN A 440 -2.88 -3.76 30.12
N GLY A 441 -4.05 -3.26 29.68
CA GLY A 441 -4.39 -1.84 29.77
C GLY A 441 -3.61 -0.96 28.79
N GLU A 442 -3.03 -1.54 27.75
CA GLU A 442 -2.38 -0.83 26.66
C GLU A 442 -3.36 -0.48 25.54
N LEU A 443 -3.11 0.64 24.86
CA LEU A 443 -3.75 1.02 23.62
C LEU A 443 -2.75 0.98 22.48
N LYS A 444 -3.10 0.26 21.41
CA LYS A 444 -2.37 0.28 20.15
C LYS A 444 -2.97 1.36 19.26
N GLY A 445 -2.16 2.35 18.89
CA GLY A 445 -2.53 3.44 18.01
C GLY A 445 -2.01 3.27 16.59
N SER A 446 -2.82 3.66 15.62
CA SER A 446 -2.39 3.78 14.21
C SER A 446 -2.72 5.16 13.71
N GLY A 447 -1.68 5.91 13.34
CA GLY A 447 -1.80 7.29 12.89
C GLY A 447 -1.70 7.41 11.37
N ARG A 448 -2.41 8.42 10.84
CA ARG A 448 -2.32 8.87 9.44
C ARG A 448 -2.25 10.39 9.41
N SER A 449 -1.37 10.93 8.57
CA SER A 449 -1.11 12.37 8.51
C SER A 449 -1.45 12.98 7.15
N ILE A 450 -1.51 14.31 7.14
CA ILE A 450 -1.65 15.16 5.95
C ILE A 450 -0.29 15.77 5.58
N ARG A 451 -0.21 16.44 4.45
CA ARG A 451 0.96 17.28 4.11
C ARG A 451 1.13 18.39 5.17
N GLY A 452 2.36 18.74 5.47
CA GLY A 452 2.69 19.74 6.50
C GLY A 452 3.04 19.15 7.86
N LEU A 453 2.59 17.93 8.23
CA LEU A 453 2.95 17.27 9.48
C LEU A 453 3.62 15.91 9.26
N HIS A 454 4.92 15.82 9.60
CA HIS A 454 5.65 14.55 9.61
C HIS A 454 5.30 13.78 10.89
N LEU A 455 4.50 12.71 10.77
CA LEU A 455 3.86 12.06 11.91
C LEU A 455 4.87 11.46 12.90
N ARG A 456 5.93 10.79 12.41
CA ARG A 456 6.97 10.23 13.26
C ARG A 456 7.67 11.31 14.07
N ASP A 457 7.99 12.46 13.46
CA ASP A 457 8.67 13.57 14.14
C ASP A 457 7.74 14.22 15.17
N ALA A 458 6.44 14.33 14.87
CA ALA A 458 5.45 14.80 15.84
C ALA A 458 5.36 13.88 17.05
N LEU A 459 5.40 12.55 16.86
CA LEU A 459 5.44 11.58 17.96
C LEU A 459 6.76 11.65 18.75
N ASP A 460 7.88 11.90 18.09
CA ASP A 460 9.17 12.14 18.76
C ASP A 460 9.12 13.39 19.65
N LEU A 461 8.45 14.45 19.20
CA LEU A 461 8.20 15.64 20.02
C LEU A 461 7.30 15.33 21.23
N VAL A 462 6.27 14.47 21.08
CA VAL A 462 5.49 13.98 22.23
C VAL A 462 6.40 13.27 23.22
N ALA A 463 7.23 12.33 22.74
CA ALA A 463 8.14 11.57 23.58
C ALA A 463 9.18 12.46 24.29
N LYS A 464 9.67 13.52 23.64
CA LYS A 464 10.59 14.50 24.22
C LYS A 464 9.92 15.40 25.26
N ARG A 465 8.66 15.81 25.03
CA ARG A 465 7.93 16.65 25.99
C ARG A 465 7.46 15.87 27.22
N LYS A 466 6.94 14.65 27.00
CA LYS A 466 6.38 13.77 28.02
C LYS A 466 6.80 12.31 27.77
N PRO A 467 8.01 11.90 28.20
CA PRO A 467 8.59 10.60 27.88
C PRO A 467 7.75 9.39 28.32
N TYR A 468 6.91 9.55 29.33
CA TYR A 468 6.08 8.48 29.89
C TYR A 468 4.80 8.19 29.08
N LEU A 469 4.39 9.08 28.17
CA LEU A 469 3.17 8.91 27.37
C LEU A 469 3.33 7.83 26.31
N LEU A 470 4.50 7.71 25.71
CA LEU A 470 4.77 6.77 24.62
C LEU A 470 5.67 5.63 25.09
N GLN A 471 5.13 4.41 25.09
CA GLN A 471 5.91 3.19 25.38
C GLN A 471 6.73 2.75 24.17
N LYS A 472 6.11 2.75 22.99
CA LYS A 472 6.73 2.42 21.70
C LYS A 472 6.07 3.27 20.60
N PHE A 473 6.86 3.70 19.64
CA PHE A 473 6.35 4.30 18.40
C PHE A 473 7.33 4.11 17.27
N GLY A 474 6.81 4.16 16.04
CA GLY A 474 7.61 4.08 14.82
C GLY A 474 6.76 4.34 13.59
N GLY A 475 7.40 4.59 12.46
CA GLY A 475 6.72 4.87 11.21
C GLY A 475 7.43 5.91 10.37
N HIS A 476 6.66 6.57 9.50
CA HIS A 476 7.13 7.52 8.49
C HIS A 476 6.33 8.83 8.54
N ALA A 477 6.54 9.69 7.54
CA ALA A 477 5.89 11.00 7.49
C ALA A 477 4.35 10.93 7.53
N PHE A 478 3.74 9.98 6.83
CA PHE A 478 2.28 9.91 6.66
C PHE A 478 1.59 8.79 7.44
N ALA A 479 2.33 7.86 8.01
CA ALA A 479 1.79 6.75 8.77
C ALA A 479 2.73 6.33 9.90
N ALA A 480 2.18 6.10 11.09
CA ALA A 480 2.94 5.64 12.24
C ALA A 480 2.09 4.74 13.14
N GLY A 481 2.75 3.82 13.83
CA GLY A 481 2.19 3.01 14.90
C GLY A 481 2.74 3.46 16.25
N LEU A 482 1.93 3.36 17.31
CA LEU A 482 2.34 3.71 18.67
C LEU A 482 1.62 2.86 19.70
N THR A 483 2.17 2.86 20.92
CA THR A 483 1.57 2.20 22.10
C THR A 483 1.60 3.17 23.28
N ILE A 484 0.45 3.34 23.94
CA ILE A 484 0.31 4.13 25.17
C ILE A 484 -0.42 3.32 26.23
N GLN A 485 -0.39 3.76 27.50
CA GLN A 485 -1.32 3.25 28.52
C GLN A 485 -2.69 3.90 28.35
N GLU A 486 -3.76 3.13 28.60
CA GLU A 486 -5.15 3.64 28.48
C GLU A 486 -5.39 4.87 29.37
N CYS A 487 -4.84 4.88 30.59
CA CYS A 487 -4.95 6.02 31.51
C CYS A 487 -4.25 7.31 31.00
N HIS A 488 -3.42 7.23 29.98
CA HIS A 488 -2.72 8.38 29.39
C HIS A 488 -3.41 8.89 28.11
N PHE A 489 -4.53 8.34 27.68
CA PHE A 489 -5.16 8.67 26.42
C PHE A 489 -5.53 10.16 26.30
N GLU A 490 -6.17 10.72 27.34
CA GLU A 490 -6.59 12.13 27.34
C GLU A 490 -5.38 13.09 27.31
N GLU A 491 -4.36 12.79 28.11
CA GLU A 491 -3.15 13.60 28.16
C GLU A 491 -2.32 13.51 26.87
N PHE A 492 -2.26 12.33 26.26
CA PHE A 492 -1.66 12.14 24.94
C PHE A 492 -2.39 12.97 23.88
N THR A 493 -3.72 12.91 23.87
CA THR A 493 -4.57 13.65 22.91
C THR A 493 -4.31 15.16 23.00
N ALA A 494 -4.32 15.71 24.20
CA ALA A 494 -4.04 17.13 24.43
C ALA A 494 -2.62 17.52 23.97
N THR A 495 -1.62 16.70 24.31
CA THR A 495 -0.22 16.96 23.94
C THR A 495 0.00 16.87 22.44
N PHE A 496 -0.63 15.91 21.75
CA PHE A 496 -0.54 15.75 20.31
C PHE A 496 -1.21 16.90 19.57
N GLU A 497 -2.36 17.38 20.08
CA GLU A 497 -3.05 18.55 19.54
C GLU A 497 -2.18 19.82 19.63
N GLU A 498 -1.56 20.10 20.80
CA GLU A 498 -0.63 21.24 20.96
C GLU A 498 0.54 21.18 19.96
N ILE A 499 1.07 19.98 19.72
CA ILE A 499 2.15 19.77 18.75
C ILE A 499 1.63 20.01 17.32
N ALA A 500 0.45 19.47 16.98
CA ALA A 500 -0.16 19.67 15.67
C ALA A 500 -0.39 21.17 15.40
N GLN A 501 -0.90 21.94 16.36
CA GLN A 501 -1.07 23.38 16.29
C GLN A 501 0.25 24.15 16.12
N SER A 502 1.34 23.63 16.69
CA SER A 502 2.66 24.25 16.56
C SER A 502 3.32 24.00 15.19
N LEU A 503 2.93 22.93 14.50
CA LEU A 503 3.54 22.49 13.25
C LEU A 503 2.72 22.82 12.00
N LEU A 504 1.40 22.93 12.13
CA LEU A 504 0.47 23.17 11.03
C LEU A 504 -0.07 24.60 11.07
N THR A 505 -0.35 25.12 9.90
CA THR A 505 -1.10 26.37 9.71
C THR A 505 -2.54 26.08 9.28
N PRO A 506 -3.49 27.01 9.42
CA PRO A 506 -4.85 26.85 8.89
C PRO A 506 -4.88 26.50 7.39
N ALA A 507 -3.92 27.00 6.61
CA ALA A 507 -3.81 26.70 5.18
C ALA A 507 -3.47 25.22 4.91
N ASP A 508 -2.68 24.58 5.78
CA ASP A 508 -2.36 23.14 5.66
C ASP A 508 -3.58 22.25 5.92
N LEU A 509 -4.61 22.78 6.58
CA LEU A 509 -5.86 22.11 6.89
C LEU A 509 -6.92 22.28 5.78
N GLU A 510 -6.64 23.07 4.76
CA GLU A 510 -7.50 23.20 3.59
C GLU A 510 -7.25 22.06 2.59
N ARG A 511 -8.32 21.40 2.19
CA ARG A 511 -8.21 20.35 1.18
C ARG A 511 -8.03 20.95 -0.19
N ILE A 512 -6.94 20.59 -0.87
CA ILE A 512 -6.68 20.98 -2.27
C ILE A 512 -7.02 19.79 -3.16
N ILE A 513 -7.85 20.02 -4.19
CA ILE A 513 -8.13 19.07 -5.26
C ILE A 513 -7.33 19.49 -6.48
N GLU A 514 -6.28 18.72 -6.78
CA GLU A 514 -5.44 18.96 -7.95
C GLU A 514 -6.06 18.36 -9.21
N CYS A 515 -6.18 19.14 -10.27
CA CYS A 515 -6.61 18.69 -11.59
C CYS A 515 -5.59 19.01 -12.69
N ASP A 516 -5.80 18.51 -13.89
CA ASP A 516 -4.97 18.78 -15.08
C ASP A 516 -5.58 19.88 -15.96
N GLY A 517 -6.38 20.78 -15.35
CA GLY A 517 -7.03 21.90 -16.02
C GLY A 517 -8.24 21.48 -16.86
N SER A 518 -8.63 22.33 -17.78
CA SER A 518 -9.79 22.16 -18.67
C SER A 518 -9.46 21.29 -19.87
N LEU A 519 -10.50 20.67 -20.47
CA LEU A 519 -10.45 20.01 -21.77
C LEU A 519 -11.30 20.76 -22.81
N GLU A 520 -10.75 20.92 -23.99
CA GLU A 520 -11.55 21.36 -25.13
C GLU A 520 -12.56 20.28 -25.51
N ILE A 521 -13.75 20.69 -25.96
CA ILE A 521 -14.83 19.78 -26.32
C ILE A 521 -14.40 18.67 -27.30
N PRO A 522 -13.63 18.96 -28.38
CA PRO A 522 -13.18 17.90 -29.29
C PRO A 522 -12.28 16.84 -28.62
N ALA A 523 -11.58 17.19 -27.54
CA ALA A 523 -10.75 16.26 -26.79
C ALA A 523 -11.55 15.38 -25.81
N MET A 524 -12.79 15.76 -25.47
CA MET A 524 -13.69 14.98 -24.63
C MET A 524 -14.31 13.83 -25.44
N ASN A 525 -13.50 12.83 -25.80
CA ASN A 525 -13.92 11.75 -26.67
C ASN A 525 -13.46 10.36 -26.18
N LEU A 526 -14.05 9.30 -26.75
CA LEU A 526 -13.76 7.92 -26.38
C LEU A 526 -12.29 7.53 -26.64
N ASN A 527 -11.65 8.08 -27.67
CA ASN A 527 -10.28 7.73 -28.01
C ASN A 527 -9.30 8.24 -26.94
N LEU A 528 -9.49 9.48 -26.47
CA LEU A 528 -8.67 9.99 -25.36
C LEU A 528 -8.93 9.20 -24.08
N ALA A 529 -10.19 8.87 -23.76
CA ALA A 529 -10.51 8.04 -22.58
C ALA A 529 -9.78 6.69 -22.64
N LYS A 530 -9.77 6.01 -23.78
CA LYS A 530 -9.02 4.77 -24.00
C LYS A 530 -7.51 4.97 -23.79
N ALA A 531 -6.94 5.97 -24.45
CA ALA A 531 -5.53 6.28 -24.35
C ALA A 531 -5.08 6.54 -22.90
N LEU A 532 -5.93 7.21 -22.10
CA LEU A 532 -5.68 7.42 -20.67
C LEU A 532 -5.80 6.14 -19.84
N THR A 533 -6.77 5.27 -20.15
CA THR A 533 -6.98 4.01 -19.43
C THR A 533 -5.85 2.98 -19.64
N GLU A 534 -5.18 3.05 -20.79
CA GLU A 534 -4.07 2.16 -21.13
C GLU A 534 -2.78 2.46 -20.36
N GLN A 535 -2.64 3.67 -19.82
CA GLN A 535 -1.43 4.11 -19.12
C GLN A 535 -1.35 3.56 -17.69
N VAL A 536 -0.14 3.63 -17.11
CA VAL A 536 0.12 3.26 -15.72
C VAL A 536 0.03 4.51 -14.86
N TRP A 537 -1.02 4.60 -14.06
CA TRP A 537 -1.25 5.66 -13.08
C TRP A 537 -1.17 5.12 -11.66
N GLY A 538 -0.75 5.94 -10.70
CA GLY A 538 -0.70 5.57 -9.28
C GLY A 538 -0.03 6.62 -8.41
N GLN A 539 0.56 6.19 -7.32
CA GLN A 539 1.20 7.09 -6.36
C GLN A 539 2.36 7.88 -6.99
N GLY A 540 2.37 9.19 -6.79
CA GLY A 540 3.36 10.10 -7.40
C GLY A 540 3.24 10.28 -8.92
N PHE A 541 2.33 9.55 -9.56
CA PHE A 541 2.00 9.64 -10.99
C PHE A 541 0.48 9.51 -11.17
N PRO A 542 -0.31 10.47 -10.63
CA PRO A 542 -1.75 10.33 -10.47
C PRO A 542 -2.51 10.28 -11.79
N GLN A 543 -3.63 9.56 -11.79
CA GLN A 543 -4.55 9.53 -12.93
C GLN A 543 -5.05 10.94 -13.23
N PRO A 544 -5.15 11.32 -14.51
CA PRO A 544 -5.64 12.64 -14.90
C PRO A 544 -7.07 12.91 -14.47
N ALA A 545 -7.28 14.11 -13.93
CA ALA A 545 -8.58 14.66 -13.61
C ALA A 545 -8.69 16.05 -14.23
N PHE A 546 -9.87 16.43 -14.70
CA PHE A 546 -10.13 17.67 -15.40
C PHE A 546 -11.24 18.45 -14.70
N GLN A 547 -11.25 19.77 -14.88
CA GLN A 547 -12.26 20.65 -14.28
C GLN A 547 -13.05 21.37 -15.36
N GLU A 548 -14.40 21.35 -15.23
CA GLU A 548 -15.31 22.04 -16.13
C GLU A 548 -16.60 22.44 -15.44
N THR A 549 -17.20 23.52 -15.94
CA THR A 549 -18.57 23.88 -15.60
C THR A 549 -19.55 23.22 -16.55
N PHE A 550 -20.56 22.55 -16.00
CA PHE A 550 -21.61 21.85 -16.75
C PHE A 550 -23.00 22.28 -16.32
N VAL A 551 -23.93 22.20 -17.28
CA VAL A 551 -25.38 22.23 -17.00
C VAL A 551 -25.84 20.79 -16.74
N VAL A 552 -26.55 20.56 -15.67
CA VAL A 552 -27.18 19.26 -15.37
C VAL A 552 -28.50 19.16 -16.14
N LYS A 553 -28.48 18.51 -17.30
CA LYS A 553 -29.67 18.37 -18.18
C LYS A 553 -30.67 17.34 -17.68
N SER A 554 -30.17 16.26 -17.08
CA SER A 554 -30.99 15.29 -16.37
C SER A 554 -30.16 14.50 -15.39
N GLN A 555 -30.81 13.98 -14.35
CA GLN A 555 -30.18 13.18 -13.31
C GLN A 555 -31.14 12.11 -12.82
N ARG A 556 -30.61 10.93 -12.46
CA ARG A 556 -31.38 9.84 -11.86
C ARG A 556 -30.52 8.97 -10.95
N VAL A 557 -31.09 8.52 -9.85
CA VAL A 557 -30.46 7.56 -8.96
C VAL A 557 -30.39 6.18 -9.62
N VAL A 558 -29.23 5.52 -9.51
CA VAL A 558 -29.01 4.15 -9.98
C VAL A 558 -28.34 3.33 -8.86
N GLY A 559 -28.80 2.08 -8.65
CA GLY A 559 -28.30 1.21 -7.60
C GLY A 559 -28.43 1.81 -6.20
N GLU A 560 -29.43 2.65 -5.95
CA GLU A 560 -29.77 3.31 -4.67
C GLU A 560 -28.70 4.27 -4.10
N LYS A 561 -27.48 4.24 -4.62
CA LYS A 561 -26.29 4.91 -4.03
C LYS A 561 -25.52 5.78 -5.01
N HIS A 562 -25.92 5.85 -6.28
CA HIS A 562 -25.16 6.55 -7.30
C HIS A 562 -26.07 7.42 -8.15
N LEU A 563 -25.53 8.51 -8.67
CA LEU A 563 -26.28 9.44 -9.52
C LEU A 563 -25.75 9.37 -10.96
N ARG A 564 -26.60 8.94 -11.90
CA ARG A 564 -26.31 9.01 -13.33
C ARG A 564 -26.76 10.36 -13.87
N LEU A 565 -25.90 11.02 -14.63
CA LEU A 565 -26.06 12.40 -15.08
C LEU A 565 -26.03 12.48 -16.61
N LYS A 566 -26.75 13.47 -17.14
CA LYS A 566 -26.52 14.02 -18.47
C LYS A 566 -26.03 15.45 -18.31
N LEU A 567 -24.79 15.68 -18.67
CA LEU A 567 -24.08 16.94 -18.47
C LEU A 567 -23.93 17.68 -19.80
N GLY A 568 -24.43 18.91 -19.86
CA GLY A 568 -24.37 19.75 -21.04
C GLY A 568 -23.21 20.74 -21.01
N LYS A 569 -22.44 20.86 -22.09
CA LYS A 569 -21.41 21.89 -22.28
C LYS A 569 -21.33 22.27 -23.75
N ALA A 570 -21.39 23.57 -24.09
CA ALA A 570 -21.26 24.12 -25.45
C ALA A 570 -22.08 23.36 -26.47
N GLY A 571 -23.34 23.04 -26.17
CA GLY A 571 -24.26 22.34 -27.06
C GLY A 571 -24.11 20.83 -27.17
N GLN A 572 -23.09 20.24 -26.53
CA GLN A 572 -22.91 18.79 -26.44
C GLN A 572 -23.42 18.23 -25.12
N ILE A 573 -23.81 16.95 -25.09
CA ILE A 573 -24.29 16.24 -23.90
C ILE A 573 -23.39 15.04 -23.66
N PHE A 574 -22.88 14.93 -22.42
CA PHE A 574 -22.02 13.86 -21.94
C PHE A 574 -22.74 13.00 -20.92
N ASP A 575 -22.53 11.69 -20.98
CA ASP A 575 -22.90 10.78 -19.90
C ASP A 575 -21.95 10.98 -18.72
N GLY A 576 -22.52 11.18 -17.52
CA GLY A 576 -21.78 11.29 -16.28
C GLY A 576 -22.26 10.29 -15.24
N ILE A 577 -21.39 9.99 -14.26
CA ILE A 577 -21.71 9.23 -13.07
C ILE A 577 -21.03 9.83 -11.84
N LEU A 578 -21.79 9.96 -10.77
CA LEU A 578 -21.29 10.34 -9.44
C LEU A 578 -21.58 9.20 -8.48
N PHE A 579 -20.52 8.55 -7.99
CA PHE A 579 -20.63 7.42 -7.09
C PHE A 579 -20.88 7.86 -5.65
N PHE A 580 -21.60 7.04 -4.89
CA PHE A 580 -21.92 7.24 -3.46
C PHE A 580 -22.58 8.59 -3.16
N HIS A 581 -23.43 9.04 -4.09
CA HIS A 581 -24.24 10.24 -3.97
C HIS A 581 -25.62 9.96 -4.57
N ASN A 582 -26.68 10.25 -3.83
CA ASN A 582 -28.05 9.98 -4.25
C ASN A 582 -28.98 11.21 -4.14
N GLU A 583 -28.44 12.34 -3.70
CA GLU A 583 -29.18 13.60 -3.65
C GLU A 583 -29.09 14.33 -4.98
N PRO A 584 -30.12 15.08 -5.40
CA PRO A 584 -30.08 15.86 -6.62
C PRO A 584 -29.00 16.96 -6.60
N LEU A 585 -28.33 17.13 -7.73
CA LEU A 585 -27.40 18.24 -7.96
C LEU A 585 -28.15 19.50 -8.46
N PRO A 586 -27.60 20.70 -8.24
CA PRO A 586 -28.13 21.94 -8.82
C PRO A 586 -28.02 21.94 -10.35
N ASP A 587 -28.67 22.91 -11.00
CA ASP A 587 -28.72 23.02 -12.46
C ASP A 587 -27.35 23.28 -13.09
N TRP A 588 -26.47 23.97 -12.37
CA TRP A 588 -25.10 24.26 -12.77
C TRP A 588 -24.11 23.74 -11.73
N ILE A 589 -23.11 23.02 -12.21
CA ILE A 589 -22.02 22.50 -11.37
C ILE A 589 -20.66 22.80 -11.98
N ASN A 590 -19.70 23.15 -11.14
CA ASN A 590 -18.27 23.10 -11.45
C ASN A 590 -17.76 21.75 -10.97
N ALA A 591 -17.37 20.88 -11.88
CA ALA A 591 -17.06 19.49 -11.58
C ALA A 591 -15.59 19.15 -11.88
N VAL A 592 -14.95 18.41 -10.95
CA VAL A 592 -13.70 17.69 -11.23
C VAL A 592 -14.06 16.27 -11.63
N TYR A 593 -13.59 15.83 -12.80
CA TYR A 593 -13.98 14.56 -13.40
C TYR A 593 -12.82 13.87 -14.11
N ARG A 594 -12.96 12.55 -14.30
CA ARG A 594 -12.10 11.75 -15.18
C ARG A 594 -12.86 11.29 -16.40
N LEU A 595 -12.12 11.09 -17.49
CA LEU A 595 -12.65 10.38 -18.66
C LEU A 595 -12.56 8.88 -18.40
N ASP A 596 -13.68 8.18 -18.60
CA ASP A 596 -13.76 6.74 -18.44
C ASP A 596 -14.46 6.09 -19.65
N VAL A 597 -14.23 4.78 -19.82
CA VAL A 597 -14.83 3.97 -20.87
C VAL A 597 -15.95 3.12 -20.29
N ASN A 598 -17.18 3.57 -20.46
CA ASN A 598 -18.35 2.77 -20.12
C ASN A 598 -18.59 1.69 -21.16
N GLU A 599 -18.73 0.44 -20.74
CA GLU A 599 -19.09 -0.69 -21.62
C GLU A 599 -20.42 -1.28 -21.19
N TYR A 600 -21.37 -1.24 -22.10
CA TYR A 600 -22.69 -1.81 -21.90
C TYR A 600 -23.12 -2.60 -23.14
N ASN A 601 -23.49 -3.88 -22.97
CA ASN A 601 -23.89 -4.79 -24.03
C ASN A 601 -22.90 -4.84 -25.22
N GLY A 602 -21.59 -4.81 -24.94
CA GLY A 602 -20.53 -4.85 -25.96
C GLY A 602 -20.29 -3.51 -26.67
N SER A 603 -21.07 -2.48 -26.39
CA SER A 603 -20.85 -1.13 -26.92
C SER A 603 -20.05 -0.30 -25.92
N GLN A 604 -19.03 0.41 -26.42
CA GLN A 604 -18.21 1.31 -25.61
C GLN A 604 -18.60 2.77 -25.86
N SER A 605 -18.72 3.54 -24.79
CA SER A 605 -19.03 4.97 -24.84
C SER A 605 -18.18 5.74 -23.82
N LEU A 606 -17.97 7.04 -24.11
CA LEU A 606 -17.36 7.95 -23.16
C LEU A 606 -18.30 8.15 -21.96
N GLN A 607 -17.75 8.11 -20.75
CA GLN A 607 -18.42 8.48 -19.50
C GLN A 607 -17.53 9.43 -18.69
N LEU A 608 -18.11 10.45 -18.09
CA LEU A 608 -17.44 11.34 -17.17
C LEU A 608 -17.65 10.80 -15.75
N MET A 609 -16.58 10.39 -15.08
CA MET A 609 -16.63 9.97 -13.68
C MET A 609 -16.38 11.20 -12.80
N ILE A 610 -17.44 11.71 -12.16
CA ILE A 610 -17.35 12.89 -11.30
C ILE A 610 -16.72 12.49 -9.97
N GLU A 611 -15.66 13.19 -9.57
CA GLU A 611 -14.95 12.96 -8.30
C GLU A 611 -15.28 14.01 -7.24
N TYR A 612 -15.55 15.23 -7.71
CA TYR A 612 -15.93 16.35 -6.87
C TYR A 612 -16.83 17.30 -7.67
N TRP A 613 -17.69 18.01 -6.99
CA TRP A 613 -18.53 19.05 -7.56
C TRP A 613 -18.83 20.15 -6.54
N GLU A 614 -19.08 21.31 -7.03
CA GLU A 614 -19.61 22.46 -6.29
C GLU A 614 -20.65 23.18 -7.15
N GLU A 615 -21.57 23.88 -6.50
CA GLU A 615 -22.57 24.67 -7.20
C GLU A 615 -21.88 25.81 -7.99
N ALA A 616 -22.31 26.01 -9.21
CA ALA A 616 -21.83 27.10 -10.06
C ALA A 616 -22.98 27.97 -10.49
N SER A 617 -22.70 29.25 -10.73
CA SER A 617 -23.64 30.18 -11.37
C SER A 617 -23.64 29.97 -12.88
N GLU A 618 -24.74 30.34 -13.54
CA GLU A 618 -24.83 30.43 -14.99
C GLU A 618 -23.68 31.32 -15.50
N GLY A 619 -22.79 30.71 -16.32
CA GLY A 619 -21.62 31.40 -16.88
C GLY A 619 -21.92 32.15 -18.17
#